data_e9dec457815e0e40e04229677521fec1
#
_entry.id   e9dec457815e0e40e04229677521fec1
#
_cell.length_a   1.000
_cell.length_b   1.000
_cell.length_c   1.000
_cell.angle_alpha   90.00
_cell.angle_beta   90.00
_cell.angle_gamma   90.00
#
_symmetry.space_group_name_H-M   'P 1'
#
loop_
_entity.id
_entity.type
_entity.pdbx_description
1 polymer ?
#
loop_
_entity_poly.entity_id
_entity_poly.type
_entity_poly.pdbx_seq_one_letter_code
_entity_poly.pdbx_strand_id
1 'polypeptide(L)'
;MSLLPPLVDSAIPSVLVVEEHDEMRSALRDWLLTSFPPLRLREARSMQEALTLAEQAHLDLILVNLELPGPNGIEAARALRRRHPGCRVVVMSVNDSVALRIAALEAGAEAFVSKRDLRVALHPILATLTRQKI
;
A
#
# COMPACT_ATOMS: atom_id res chain seq x y z
N MET A 1 -36.76 -3.57 -2.05
CA MET A 1 -35.50 -3.24 -2.69
C MET A 1 -34.54 -2.65 -1.65
N SER A 2 -33.39 -3.20 -1.56
CA SER A 2 -32.39 -2.66 -0.63
C SER A 2 -31.55 -1.62 -1.36
N LEU A 3 -31.42 -0.47 -0.76
CA LEU A 3 -30.58 0.59 -1.27
C LEU A 3 -29.25 0.67 -0.54
N LEU A 4 -29.07 -0.22 0.43
CA LEU A 4 -27.83 -0.22 1.20
C LEU A 4 -26.74 -0.89 0.41
N PRO A 5 -25.55 -0.27 0.37
CA PRO A 5 -24.41 -0.94 -0.23
C PRO A 5 -24.05 -2.18 0.58
N PRO A 6 -23.40 -3.15 -0.03
CA PRO A 6 -22.95 -4.33 0.70
C PRO A 6 -22.00 -3.93 1.81
N LEU A 7 -22.42 -4.09 3.05
CA LEU A 7 -21.57 -3.74 4.19
C LEU A 7 -20.29 -4.59 4.23
N VAL A 8 -20.40 -5.82 3.70
CA VAL A 8 -19.25 -6.71 3.63
C VAL A 8 -18.12 -6.10 2.81
N ASP A 9 -18.45 -5.47 1.67
CA ASP A 9 -17.46 -4.86 0.80
C ASP A 9 -16.75 -3.69 1.48
N SER A 10 -17.47 -2.85 2.18
CA SER A 10 -16.87 -1.71 2.85
C SER A 10 -16.08 -2.11 4.10
N ALA A 11 -16.37 -3.30 4.65
CA ALA A 11 -15.67 -3.81 5.82
C ALA A 11 -14.35 -4.50 5.47
N ILE A 12 -14.15 -4.86 4.18
CA ILE A 12 -12.93 -5.53 3.75
C ILE A 12 -11.92 -4.49 3.33
N PRO A 13 -10.72 -4.44 3.98
CA PRO A 13 -9.69 -3.47 3.60
C PRO A 13 -9.22 -3.67 2.16
N SER A 14 -9.01 -2.57 1.46
CA SER A 14 -8.47 -2.56 0.10
C SER A 14 -7.01 -2.16 0.14
N VAL A 15 -6.16 -3.01 -0.40
CA VAL A 15 -4.71 -2.82 -0.39
C VAL A 15 -4.18 -2.87 -1.82
N LEU A 16 -3.31 -1.93 -2.15
CA LEU A 16 -2.61 -1.92 -3.42
C LEU A 16 -1.13 -2.16 -3.17
N VAL A 17 -0.54 -3.11 -3.90
CA VAL A 17 0.90 -3.36 -3.87
C VAL A 17 1.49 -2.82 -5.17
N VAL A 18 2.45 -1.92 -5.04
CA VAL A 18 3.14 -1.31 -6.19
C VAL A 18 4.58 -1.81 -6.20
N GLU A 19 4.88 -2.72 -7.10
CA GLU A 19 6.17 -3.39 -7.19
C GLU A 19 6.41 -3.83 -8.63
N GLU A 20 7.54 -3.44 -9.19
CA GLU A 20 7.87 -3.78 -10.57
C GLU A 20 8.19 -5.26 -10.76
N HIS A 21 8.92 -5.85 -9.82
CA HIS A 21 9.37 -7.23 -9.97
C HIS A 21 8.24 -8.21 -9.74
N ASP A 22 7.94 -9.00 -10.76
CA ASP A 22 6.80 -9.94 -10.70
C ASP A 22 6.91 -10.92 -9.56
N GLU A 23 8.11 -11.47 -9.33
CA GLU A 23 8.29 -12.47 -8.26
C GLU A 23 8.07 -11.87 -6.88
N MET A 24 8.62 -10.69 -6.63
CA MET A 24 8.44 -10.03 -5.35
C MET A 24 6.99 -9.63 -5.14
N ARG A 25 6.35 -9.11 -6.20
CA ARG A 25 4.95 -8.70 -6.10
C ARG A 25 4.05 -9.90 -5.81
N SER A 26 4.30 -11.02 -6.48
CA SER A 26 3.55 -12.25 -6.23
C SER A 26 3.77 -12.78 -4.82
N ALA A 27 5.00 -12.72 -4.32
CA ALA A 27 5.31 -13.15 -2.97
C ALA A 27 4.59 -12.30 -1.92
N LEU A 28 4.58 -10.99 -2.13
CA LEU A 28 3.86 -10.08 -1.24
C LEU A 28 2.36 -10.36 -1.26
N ARG A 29 1.80 -10.54 -2.46
CA ARG A 29 0.39 -10.86 -2.60
C ARG A 29 0.05 -12.13 -1.84
N ASP A 30 0.80 -13.19 -2.06
CA ASP A 30 0.51 -14.48 -1.44
C ASP A 30 0.62 -14.38 0.08
N TRP A 31 1.64 -13.71 0.57
CA TRP A 31 1.81 -13.53 2.01
C TRP A 31 0.66 -12.73 2.61
N LEU A 32 0.27 -11.63 1.98
CA LEU A 32 -0.81 -10.81 2.50
C LEU A 32 -2.13 -11.56 2.53
N LEU A 33 -2.43 -12.29 1.47
CA LEU A 33 -3.69 -13.03 1.38
C LEU A 33 -3.77 -14.21 2.35
N THR A 34 -2.63 -14.80 2.70
CA THR A 34 -2.63 -15.95 3.61
C THR A 34 -2.45 -15.57 5.06
N SER A 35 -1.88 -14.41 5.36
CA SER A 35 -1.54 -14.02 6.73
C SER A 35 -2.59 -13.18 7.44
N PHE A 36 -3.54 -12.64 6.71
CA PHE A 36 -4.51 -11.70 7.26
C PHE A 36 -5.93 -12.10 6.89
N PRO A 37 -6.92 -11.56 7.63
CA PRO A 37 -8.32 -11.71 7.22
C PRO A 37 -8.53 -11.22 5.80
N PRO A 38 -9.68 -11.48 5.19
CA PRO A 38 -9.89 -11.12 3.79
C PRO A 38 -9.48 -9.70 3.47
N LEU A 39 -8.74 -9.56 2.39
CA LEU A 39 -8.31 -8.27 1.85
C LEU A 39 -8.72 -8.19 0.39
N ARG A 40 -9.06 -7.00 -0.06
CA ARG A 40 -9.19 -6.74 -1.49
C ARG A 40 -7.82 -6.27 -1.95
N LEU A 41 -7.16 -7.09 -2.74
CA LEU A 41 -5.80 -6.82 -3.15
C LEU A 41 -5.71 -6.49 -4.62
N ARG A 42 -5.02 -5.39 -4.93
CA ARG A 42 -4.72 -5.00 -6.29
C ARG A 42 -3.23 -4.84 -6.45
N GLU A 43 -2.75 -4.91 -7.67
CA GLU A 43 -1.33 -4.87 -7.97
C GLU A 43 -1.05 -3.85 -9.07
N ALA A 44 0.08 -3.16 -8.94
CA ALA A 44 0.56 -2.23 -9.96
C ALA A 44 2.07 -2.39 -10.09
N ARG A 45 2.59 -2.15 -11.29
CA ARG A 45 4.01 -2.28 -11.58
C ARG A 45 4.74 -0.95 -11.61
N SER A 46 4.01 0.16 -11.60
CA SER A 46 4.59 1.47 -11.76
C SER A 46 3.73 2.51 -11.05
N MET A 47 4.28 3.72 -10.89
CA MET A 47 3.53 4.83 -10.35
C MET A 47 2.30 5.12 -11.19
N GLN A 48 2.44 5.08 -12.53
CA GLN A 48 1.34 5.39 -13.41
C GLN A 48 0.17 4.41 -13.24
N GLU A 49 0.46 3.11 -13.17
CA GLU A 49 -0.58 2.13 -12.92
C GLU A 49 -1.23 2.34 -11.56
N ALA A 50 -0.41 2.65 -10.55
CA ALA A 50 -0.92 2.89 -9.21
C ALA A 50 -1.88 4.06 -9.17
N LEU A 51 -1.53 5.17 -9.83
CA LEU A 51 -2.39 6.34 -9.89
C LEU A 51 -3.70 6.03 -10.61
N THR A 52 -3.63 5.27 -11.70
CA THR A 52 -4.83 4.87 -12.43
C THR A 52 -5.75 4.02 -11.55
N LEU A 53 -5.20 3.05 -10.85
CA LEU A 53 -6.01 2.21 -9.98
C LEU A 53 -6.60 2.99 -8.80
N ALA A 54 -5.84 3.94 -8.27
CA ALA A 54 -6.30 4.77 -7.16
C ALA A 54 -7.47 5.68 -7.58
N GLU A 55 -7.52 6.07 -8.86
CA GLU A 55 -8.65 6.85 -9.37
C GLU A 55 -9.90 5.98 -9.52
N GLN A 56 -9.73 4.69 -9.75
CA GLN A 56 -10.83 3.79 -10.05
C GLN A 56 -11.43 3.09 -8.84
N ALA A 57 -10.71 3.06 -7.73
CA ALA A 57 -11.14 2.29 -6.57
C ALA A 57 -10.73 2.98 -5.28
N HIS A 58 -11.54 2.75 -4.25
CA HIS A 58 -11.17 3.19 -2.91
C HIS A 58 -10.07 2.28 -2.38
N LEU A 59 -9.00 2.88 -1.88
CA LEU A 59 -7.87 2.14 -1.33
C LEU A 59 -7.62 2.59 0.11
N ASP A 60 -7.46 1.63 1.00
CA ASP A 60 -7.18 1.90 2.40
C ASP A 60 -5.68 1.99 2.67
N LEU A 61 -4.90 1.20 1.93
CA LEU A 61 -3.45 1.13 2.13
C LEU A 61 -2.76 0.89 0.80
N ILE A 62 -1.67 1.59 0.57
CA ILE A 62 -0.81 1.37 -0.59
C ILE A 62 0.59 1.05 -0.09
N LEU A 63 1.11 -0.10 -0.52
CA LEU A 63 2.49 -0.51 -0.25
C LEU A 63 3.27 -0.24 -1.52
N VAL A 64 4.19 0.69 -1.48
CA VAL A 64 4.93 1.07 -2.68
C VAL A 64 6.42 0.86 -2.50
N ASN A 65 7.01 0.16 -3.48
CA ASN A 65 8.45 -0.05 -3.51
C ASN A 65 9.16 1.26 -3.87
N LEU A 66 10.20 1.61 -3.10
CA LEU A 66 11.00 2.80 -3.41
C LEU A 66 11.65 2.68 -4.78
N GLU A 67 12.18 1.49 -5.09
CA GLU A 67 12.94 1.25 -6.31
C GLU A 67 12.02 0.94 -7.50
N LEU A 68 11.20 1.90 -7.89
CA LEU A 68 10.39 1.79 -9.10
C LEU A 68 11.14 2.38 -10.28
N PRO A 69 10.86 1.92 -11.50
CA PRO A 69 11.43 2.56 -12.69
C PRO A 69 10.77 3.92 -12.92
N GLY A 70 11.56 4.88 -13.41
CA GLY A 70 11.06 6.24 -13.59
C GLY A 70 10.85 6.93 -12.27
N PRO A 71 9.69 7.55 -12.01
CA PRO A 71 9.42 8.14 -10.70
C PRO A 71 9.46 7.06 -9.63
N ASN A 72 10.27 7.30 -8.59
CA ASN A 72 10.46 6.30 -7.54
C ASN A 72 9.29 6.27 -6.55
N GLY A 73 9.40 5.36 -5.57
CA GLY A 73 8.33 5.16 -4.59
C GLY A 73 8.04 6.37 -3.72
N ILE A 74 9.03 7.22 -3.47
CA ILE A 74 8.80 8.45 -2.68
C ILE A 74 7.96 9.43 -3.49
N GLU A 75 8.27 9.59 -4.77
CA GLU A 75 7.49 10.44 -5.65
C GLU A 75 6.07 9.90 -5.83
N ALA A 76 5.95 8.58 -5.94
CA ALA A 76 4.65 7.93 -6.01
C ALA A 76 3.85 8.18 -4.73
N ALA A 77 4.48 8.06 -3.57
CA ALA A 77 3.83 8.32 -2.28
C ALA A 77 3.31 9.75 -2.22
N ARG A 78 4.15 10.71 -2.66
CA ARG A 78 3.75 12.12 -2.65
C ARG A 78 2.52 12.35 -3.53
N ALA A 79 2.52 11.81 -4.74
CA ALA A 79 1.42 11.97 -5.67
C ALA A 79 0.14 11.31 -5.16
N LEU A 80 0.27 10.10 -4.62
CA LEU A 80 -0.87 9.35 -4.10
C LEU A 80 -1.48 10.05 -2.89
N ARG A 81 -0.66 10.52 -1.95
CA ARG A 81 -1.16 11.22 -0.78
C ARG A 81 -1.82 12.54 -1.14
N ARG A 82 -1.29 13.24 -2.12
CA ARG A 82 -1.88 14.50 -2.56
C ARG A 82 -3.26 14.30 -3.15
N ARG A 83 -3.42 13.27 -3.98
CA ARG A 83 -4.70 13.00 -4.66
C ARG A 83 -5.68 12.24 -3.80
N HIS A 84 -5.20 11.44 -2.87
CA HIS A 84 -6.03 10.55 -2.06
C HIS A 84 -5.62 10.65 -0.60
N PRO A 85 -5.90 11.79 0.06
CA PRO A 85 -5.40 12.03 1.42
C PRO A 85 -5.92 11.06 2.47
N GLY A 86 -7.03 10.37 2.18
CA GLY A 86 -7.55 9.37 3.11
C GLY A 86 -6.85 8.03 3.02
N CYS A 87 -5.99 7.83 2.02
CA CYS A 87 -5.30 6.57 1.85
C CYS A 87 -3.97 6.58 2.60
N ARG A 88 -3.67 5.49 3.29
CA ARG A 88 -2.38 5.32 3.98
C ARG A 88 -1.36 4.79 2.98
N VAL A 89 -0.14 5.31 3.05
CA VAL A 89 0.93 4.88 2.14
C VAL A 89 2.13 4.45 2.95
N VAL A 90 2.65 3.27 2.64
CA VAL A 90 3.88 2.74 3.24
C VAL A 90 4.89 2.53 2.13
N VAL A 91 6.08 3.12 2.27
CA VAL A 91 7.17 2.94 1.32
C VAL A 91 8.05 1.81 1.82
N MET A 92 8.34 0.85 0.97
CA MET A 92 9.24 -0.26 1.31
C MET A 92 10.48 -0.20 0.44
N SER A 93 11.62 -0.62 0.98
CA SER A 93 12.88 -0.54 0.27
C SER A 93 13.87 -1.61 0.73
N VAL A 94 14.77 -2.00 -0.17
CA VAL A 94 15.90 -2.85 0.21
C VAL A 94 16.96 -2.04 0.94
N ASN A 95 16.94 -0.72 0.80
CA ASN A 95 17.87 0.18 1.47
C ASN A 95 17.30 0.65 2.81
N ASP A 96 18.14 0.68 3.83
CA ASP A 96 17.75 1.16 5.15
C ASP A 96 18.52 2.45 5.44
N SER A 97 18.13 3.50 4.75
CA SER A 97 18.79 4.80 4.81
C SER A 97 17.95 5.80 5.62
N VAL A 98 18.60 6.50 6.56
CA VAL A 98 17.91 7.53 7.33
C VAL A 98 17.41 8.65 6.42
N ALA A 99 18.22 9.04 5.44
CA ALA A 99 17.83 10.09 4.51
C ALA A 99 16.59 9.71 3.69
N LEU A 100 16.52 8.46 3.22
CA LEU A 100 15.38 7.98 2.47
C LEU A 100 14.14 7.89 3.35
N ARG A 101 14.31 7.47 4.59
CA ARG A 101 13.21 7.40 5.55
C ARG A 101 12.61 8.79 5.78
N ILE A 102 13.47 9.77 6.00
CA ILE A 102 13.01 11.15 6.20
C ILE A 102 12.27 11.65 4.96
N ALA A 103 12.84 11.41 3.78
CA ALA A 103 12.22 11.86 2.53
C ALA A 103 10.86 11.21 2.30
N ALA A 104 10.72 9.92 2.63
CA ALA A 104 9.45 9.22 2.49
C ALA A 104 8.38 9.80 3.42
N LEU A 105 8.75 10.03 4.69
CA LEU A 105 7.82 10.58 5.66
C LEU A 105 7.40 12.00 5.28
N GLU A 106 8.34 12.81 4.79
CA GLU A 106 8.03 14.15 4.34
C GLU A 106 7.13 14.15 3.11
N ALA A 107 7.20 13.10 2.30
CA ALA A 107 6.31 12.96 1.14
C ALA A 107 4.89 12.54 1.54
N GLY A 108 4.68 12.19 2.81
CA GLY A 108 3.37 11.82 3.31
C GLY A 108 3.21 10.34 3.59
N ALA A 109 4.27 9.56 3.47
CA ALA A 109 4.20 8.15 3.83
C ALA A 109 4.02 8.00 5.35
N GLU A 110 3.20 7.06 5.73
CA GLU A 110 2.99 6.76 7.15
C GLU A 110 4.22 6.08 7.74
N ALA A 111 4.91 5.28 6.92
CA ALA A 111 6.08 4.55 7.36
C ALA A 111 7.00 4.27 6.19
N PHE A 112 8.28 4.09 6.50
CA PHE A 112 9.29 3.62 5.57
C PHE A 112 9.83 2.33 6.17
N VAL A 113 9.76 1.23 5.43
CA VAL A 113 10.04 -0.09 5.97
C VAL A 113 11.09 -0.80 5.10
N SER A 114 12.12 -1.33 5.75
CA SER A 114 13.05 -2.21 5.07
C SER A 114 12.32 -3.49 4.68
N LYS A 115 12.57 -3.98 3.48
CA LYS A 115 11.92 -5.22 3.02
C LYS A 115 12.25 -6.41 3.92
N ARG A 116 13.40 -6.38 4.62
CA ARG A 116 13.74 -7.43 5.59
C ARG A 116 12.75 -7.49 6.75
N ASP A 117 12.23 -6.34 7.15
CA ASP A 117 11.37 -6.24 8.32
C ASP A 117 9.90 -6.09 7.95
N LEU A 118 9.57 -6.33 6.69
CA LEU A 118 8.26 -6.04 6.16
C LEU A 118 7.14 -6.76 6.92
N ARG A 119 7.32 -8.04 7.21
CA ARG A 119 6.29 -8.81 7.90
C ARG A 119 5.99 -8.26 9.29
N VAL A 120 7.04 -7.96 10.04
CA VAL A 120 6.89 -7.42 11.39
C VAL A 120 6.27 -6.02 11.35
N ALA A 121 6.73 -5.19 10.42
CA ALA A 121 6.28 -3.80 10.35
C ALA A 121 4.84 -3.67 9.84
N LEU A 122 4.43 -4.49 8.89
CA LEU A 122 3.09 -4.40 8.32
C LEU A 122 2.01 -4.97 9.23
N HIS A 123 2.35 -5.93 10.06
CA HIS A 123 1.37 -6.60 10.88
C HIS A 123 0.50 -5.62 11.70
N PRO A 124 1.09 -4.70 12.48
CA PRO A 124 0.28 -3.77 13.25
C PRO A 124 -0.51 -2.79 12.38
N ILE A 125 0.03 -2.40 11.22
CA ILE A 125 -0.66 -1.49 10.31
C ILE A 125 -1.91 -2.15 9.76
N LEU A 126 -1.78 -3.39 9.30
CA LEU A 126 -2.92 -4.14 8.75
C LEU A 126 -3.94 -4.48 9.83
N ALA A 127 -3.48 -4.80 11.03
CA ALA A 127 -4.39 -5.05 12.15
C ALA A 127 -5.22 -3.82 12.48
N THR A 128 -4.60 -2.64 12.43
CA THR A 128 -5.31 -1.38 12.66
C THR A 128 -6.38 -1.14 11.60
N LEU A 129 -6.05 -1.41 10.33
CA LEU A 129 -7.02 -1.28 9.25
C LEU A 129 -8.22 -2.19 9.46
N THR A 130 -7.96 -3.44 9.83
CA THR A 130 -9.02 -4.41 10.06
C THR A 130 -9.94 -3.95 11.18
N ARG A 131 -9.37 -3.45 12.28
CA ARG A 131 -10.16 -2.93 13.40
C ARG A 131 -10.99 -1.71 13.01
N GLN A 132 -10.44 -0.83 12.17
CA GLN A 132 -11.15 0.37 11.75
C GLN A 132 -12.35 0.03 10.86
N LYS A 133 -12.31 -1.12 10.19
CA LYS A 133 -13.41 -1.55 9.31
C LYS A 133 -14.53 -2.26 10.06
N ILE A 134 -14.23 -2.77 11.23
CA ILE A 134 -15.24 -3.42 12.06
C ILE A 134 -15.98 -2.39 12.89
#